data_168da2465aefd155c35b2f2a47ad5c3c
#
_entry.id   168da2465aefd155c35b2f2a47ad5c3c
#
_cell.length_a   1.000
_cell.length_b   1.000
_cell.length_c   1.000
_cell.angle_alpha   90.00
_cell.angle_beta   90.00
_cell.angle_gamma   90.00
#
_symmetry.space_group_name_H-M   'P 1'
#
loop_
_entity.id
_entity.type
_entity.pdbx_description
1 polymer ?
#
loop_
_entity_poly.entity_id
_entity_poly.type
_entity_poly.pdbx_seq_one_letter_code
_entity_poly.pdbx_strand_id
1 'polypeptide(L)'
;ALSFLLAAIQKHSIIFICLNCFLCSRSSKYSSGAWELNTDDTEQWYPDLDNMKAHQGPLLHPEGLMKRFRIKDWNQVENPIEKTHPAAHGVLRLVLELEGEIVIRADPHIGLLHRGTEKLIEYKTYTQALPYFDRLDYVSMMANEQCYSLAVEKLLNIDIPLRAKYIRTLFGEITRILNHIMAVGTHALDVGGMTPFFWLFEEREKLMEFYERVSGARMHAAYVRPGGVSQDMPIGLMDDIYDWCKQYGSRLDEVEDLLTMNRIWIQRTTDVGVISAEDALNYGFSGVMLRGSGIKWDLRKVQPYDAYHLVDFDVPIGSKGDCYDRYLCRVEEMRQSMRIILQCLNQMPAGEVKTDDMKVSTPSREEMKTSMEALIHHFKLFTQGYAVPPGCTYTAVELRKFGVYLVSDGTSKPYRCKIKAPGFAHLAALEKMGKRSFLADIVAIIGEFFLYYSCKHSSVS
;
A
#
# COMPACT_ATOMS: atom_id res chain seq x y z
N ALA A 1 35.52 -22.61 -0.65
CA ALA A 1 34.67 -22.88 -1.84
C ALA A 1 33.39 -22.08 -1.82
N LEU A 2 32.71 -21.97 -0.64
CA LEU A 2 31.51 -21.16 -0.51
C LEU A 2 31.77 -19.64 -0.63
N SER A 3 32.91 -19.16 -0.12
CA SER A 3 33.28 -17.74 -0.22
C SER A 3 33.59 -17.30 -1.67
N PHE A 4 34.05 -18.21 -2.50
CA PHE A 4 34.24 -17.94 -3.93
C PHE A 4 32.94 -17.95 -4.73
N LEU A 5 31.99 -18.80 -4.34
CA LEU A 5 30.64 -18.79 -4.96
C LEU A 5 29.86 -17.52 -4.61
N LEU A 6 29.92 -17.06 -3.37
CA LEU A 6 29.29 -15.82 -2.92
C LEU A 6 29.92 -14.59 -3.61
N ALA A 7 31.22 -14.55 -3.78
CA ALA A 7 31.89 -13.47 -4.51
C ALA A 7 31.58 -13.51 -6.03
N ALA A 8 31.40 -14.69 -6.60
CA ALA A 8 30.96 -14.83 -7.99
C ALA A 8 29.50 -14.43 -8.20
N ILE A 9 28.62 -14.77 -7.25
CA ILE A 9 27.22 -14.36 -7.27
C ILE A 9 27.10 -12.84 -7.07
N GLN A 10 27.89 -12.24 -6.18
CA GLN A 10 27.93 -10.77 -6.02
C GLN A 10 28.44 -10.06 -7.28
N LYS A 11 29.51 -10.57 -7.92
CA LYS A 11 29.98 -10.03 -9.19
C LYS A 11 28.96 -10.20 -10.31
N HIS A 12 28.26 -11.33 -10.37
CA HIS A 12 27.20 -11.54 -11.36
C HIS A 12 25.96 -10.70 -11.09
N SER A 13 25.59 -10.44 -9.84
CA SER A 13 24.46 -9.55 -9.51
C SER A 13 24.76 -8.09 -9.87
N ILE A 14 25.97 -7.61 -9.58
CA ILE A 14 26.40 -6.27 -10.00
C ILE A 14 26.53 -6.19 -11.53
N ILE A 15 27.03 -7.25 -12.20
CA ILE A 15 27.07 -7.32 -13.65
C ILE A 15 25.66 -7.43 -14.25
N PHE A 16 24.72 -8.10 -13.59
CA PHE A 16 23.33 -8.18 -14.05
C PHE A 16 22.60 -6.83 -13.92
N ILE A 17 22.86 -6.08 -12.86
CA ILE A 17 22.34 -4.71 -12.69
C ILE A 17 23.03 -3.78 -13.72
N CYS A 18 24.33 -3.87 -13.91
CA CYS A 18 25.05 -3.10 -14.94
C CYS A 18 24.71 -3.55 -16.37
N LEU A 19 24.51 -4.86 -16.64
CA LEU A 19 24.10 -5.34 -17.95
C LEU A 19 22.65 -4.94 -18.30
N ASN A 20 21.74 -4.92 -17.32
CA ASN A 20 20.39 -4.40 -17.52
C ASN A 20 20.38 -2.87 -17.70
N CYS A 21 21.24 -2.12 -17.00
CA CYS A 21 21.45 -0.70 -17.29
C CYS A 21 22.09 -0.50 -18.68
N PHE A 22 23.01 -1.39 -19.10
CA PHE A 22 23.62 -1.31 -20.43
C PHE A 22 22.66 -1.76 -21.56
N LEU A 23 21.78 -2.70 -21.28
CA LEU A 23 20.70 -3.10 -22.19
C LEU A 23 19.59 -2.03 -22.22
N CYS A 24 19.34 -1.32 -21.11
CA CYS A 24 18.42 -0.18 -21.09
C CYS A 24 18.97 1.00 -21.89
N SER A 25 20.30 1.26 -21.85
CA SER A 25 20.91 2.29 -22.69
C SER A 25 20.92 1.92 -24.19
N ARG A 26 20.89 0.61 -24.50
CA ARG A 26 20.70 0.12 -25.89
C ARG A 26 19.22 0.15 -26.30
N SER A 27 18.26 -0.05 -25.37
CA SER A 27 16.84 0.08 -25.66
C SER A 27 16.45 1.54 -25.89
N SER A 28 17.15 2.52 -25.31
CA SER A 28 16.92 3.92 -25.62
C SER A 28 17.26 4.29 -27.07
N LYS A 29 18.23 3.59 -27.69
CA LYS A 29 18.48 3.69 -29.13
C LYS A 29 17.45 2.95 -29.98
N TYR A 30 16.88 1.87 -29.44
CA TYR A 30 15.76 1.17 -30.06
C TYR A 30 14.43 1.90 -29.85
N SER A 31 14.25 2.60 -28.71
CA SER A 31 13.06 3.40 -28.48
C SER A 31 13.01 4.62 -29.42
N SER A 32 14.13 5.24 -29.77
CA SER A 32 14.14 6.33 -30.75
C SER A 32 13.78 5.83 -32.15
N GLY A 33 14.24 4.64 -32.56
CA GLY A 33 13.85 4.02 -33.83
C GLY A 33 12.44 3.42 -33.81
N ALA A 34 12.00 2.88 -32.67
CA ALA A 34 10.62 2.43 -32.48
C ALA A 34 9.63 3.59 -32.40
N TRP A 35 10.08 4.77 -31.99
CA TRP A 35 9.26 5.99 -31.98
C TRP A 35 8.97 6.53 -33.36
N GLU A 36 9.92 6.46 -34.30
CA GLU A 36 9.69 6.83 -35.70
C GLU A 36 8.73 5.84 -36.36
N LEU A 37 8.82 4.56 -36.07
CA LEU A 37 7.87 3.53 -36.51
C LEU A 37 6.48 3.67 -35.87
N ASN A 38 6.40 4.07 -34.60
CA ASN A 38 5.14 4.27 -33.89
C ASN A 38 4.44 5.58 -34.24
N THR A 39 5.10 6.56 -34.86
CA THR A 39 4.42 7.74 -35.36
C THR A 39 3.52 7.40 -36.54
N ASP A 40 3.92 6.48 -37.40
CA ASP A 40 3.08 6.01 -38.51
C ASP A 40 1.94 5.12 -38.00
N ASP A 41 2.20 4.25 -37.01
CA ASP A 41 1.18 3.42 -36.39
C ASP A 41 0.20 4.23 -35.49
N THR A 42 0.66 5.32 -34.88
CA THR A 42 -0.21 6.22 -34.09
C THR A 42 -1.14 7.03 -34.97
N GLU A 43 -0.76 7.39 -36.18
CA GLU A 43 -1.66 8.04 -37.14
C GLU A 43 -2.81 7.12 -37.54
N GLN A 44 -2.58 5.81 -37.59
CA GLN A 44 -3.58 4.81 -37.92
C GLN A 44 -4.56 4.51 -36.77
N TRP A 45 -4.09 4.59 -35.51
CA TRP A 45 -4.87 4.24 -34.32
C TRP A 45 -5.49 5.44 -33.61
N TYR A 46 -4.97 6.64 -33.85
CA TYR A 46 -5.39 7.89 -33.21
C TYR A 46 -5.55 8.99 -34.24
N PRO A 47 -6.76 9.12 -34.85
CA PRO A 47 -7.03 10.12 -35.86
C PRO A 47 -6.91 11.57 -35.39
N ASP A 48 -6.71 11.78 -34.07
CA ASP A 48 -6.59 13.10 -33.43
C ASP A 48 -5.21 13.29 -32.78
N LEU A 49 -4.16 13.15 -33.59
CA LEU A 49 -2.77 13.22 -33.13
C LEU A 49 -2.41 14.56 -32.48
N ASP A 50 -3.06 15.65 -32.93
CA ASP A 50 -2.85 16.98 -32.37
C ASP A 50 -3.45 17.13 -30.97
N ASN A 51 -4.54 16.45 -30.71
CA ASN A 51 -5.15 16.38 -29.38
C ASN A 51 -4.30 15.52 -28.43
N MET A 52 -3.74 14.41 -28.89
CA MET A 52 -2.79 13.61 -28.13
C MET A 52 -1.50 14.37 -27.81
N LYS A 53 -0.98 15.14 -28.77
CA LYS A 53 0.20 16.01 -28.56
C LYS A 53 -0.09 17.10 -27.54
N ALA A 54 -1.30 17.63 -27.50
CA ALA A 54 -1.74 18.62 -26.52
C ALA A 54 -1.88 18.01 -25.11
N HIS A 55 -2.42 16.78 -24.99
CA HIS A 55 -2.60 16.09 -23.71
C HIS A 55 -1.32 15.52 -23.11
N GLN A 56 -0.43 15.01 -23.93
CA GLN A 56 0.83 14.42 -23.45
C GLN A 56 1.98 15.45 -23.44
N GLY A 57 1.73 16.64 -23.94
CA GLY A 57 2.68 17.73 -23.99
C GLY A 57 3.91 17.42 -24.84
N PRO A 58 5.01 18.15 -24.63
CA PRO A 58 6.22 18.06 -25.46
C PRO A 58 6.96 16.73 -25.37
N LEU A 59 6.48 15.75 -24.57
CA LEU A 59 7.12 14.44 -24.39
C LEU A 59 7.06 13.54 -25.63
N LEU A 60 6.08 13.73 -26.51
CA LEU A 60 5.90 12.92 -27.71
C LEU A 60 6.48 13.56 -28.97
N HIS A 61 6.74 14.86 -28.94
CA HIS A 61 7.34 15.55 -30.10
C HIS A 61 8.87 15.52 -30.01
N PRO A 62 9.59 15.08 -31.05
CA PRO A 62 11.06 15.05 -31.03
C PRO A 62 11.71 16.39 -30.64
N GLU A 63 11.15 17.50 -31.08
CA GLU A 63 11.60 18.84 -30.70
C GLU A 63 11.28 19.19 -29.24
N GLY A 64 10.19 18.68 -28.70
CA GLY A 64 9.80 18.84 -27.29
C GLY A 64 10.71 18.02 -26.37
N LEU A 65 11.07 16.81 -26.78
CA LEU A 65 12.12 16.01 -26.16
C LEU A 65 13.44 16.77 -26.18
N MET A 66 13.88 17.27 -27.30
CA MET A 66 15.12 18.05 -27.45
C MET A 66 15.13 19.36 -26.63
N LYS A 67 13.98 20.02 -26.46
CA LYS A 67 13.87 21.25 -25.65
C LYS A 67 13.87 20.98 -24.14
N ARG A 68 13.30 19.86 -23.67
CA ARG A 68 13.34 19.46 -22.27
C ARG A 68 14.68 18.87 -21.88
N PHE A 69 15.36 18.23 -22.83
CA PHE A 69 16.61 17.52 -22.64
C PHE A 69 17.75 18.23 -23.36
N ARG A 70 17.86 19.56 -23.19
CA ARG A 70 19.09 20.24 -23.57
C ARG A 70 20.21 19.71 -22.68
N ILE A 71 20.81 18.63 -23.14
CA ILE A 71 22.09 18.14 -22.66
C ILE A 71 23.07 19.25 -22.96
N LYS A 72 23.31 20.13 -22.01
CA LYS A 72 24.31 21.18 -22.14
C LYS A 72 25.72 20.61 -22.08
N ASP A 73 25.87 19.48 -21.46
CA ASP A 73 27.14 18.76 -21.30
C ASP A 73 26.93 17.27 -21.54
N TRP A 74 27.85 16.64 -22.25
CA TRP A 74 27.87 15.22 -22.64
C TRP A 74 27.89 14.25 -21.45
N ASN A 75 27.91 14.76 -20.23
CA ASN A 75 27.98 14.01 -18.98
C ASN A 75 26.60 13.80 -18.34
N GLN A 76 25.53 14.39 -18.87
CA GLN A 76 24.17 14.21 -18.36
C GLN A 76 23.43 13.16 -19.22
N VAL A 77 23.25 12.00 -18.66
CA VAL A 77 22.51 10.90 -19.31
C VAL A 77 21.17 10.72 -18.59
N GLU A 78 20.08 10.84 -19.32
CA GLU A 78 18.77 10.44 -18.80
C GLU A 78 18.60 8.93 -18.90
N ASN A 79 18.35 8.31 -17.77
CA ASN A 79 18.00 6.90 -17.71
C ASN A 79 16.57 6.77 -17.17
N PRO A 80 15.58 6.50 -18.03
CA PRO A 80 14.26 6.15 -17.55
C PRO A 80 14.28 4.77 -16.90
N ILE A 81 13.90 4.68 -15.64
CA ILE A 81 13.52 3.41 -15.04
C ILE A 81 12.10 3.11 -15.51
N GLU A 82 12.00 2.36 -16.60
CA GLU A 82 10.73 1.98 -17.20
C GLU A 82 10.13 0.74 -16.52
N LYS A 83 8.93 0.36 -16.93
CA LYS A 83 8.18 -0.82 -16.41
C LYS A 83 8.96 -2.13 -16.43
N THR A 84 9.98 -2.24 -17.27
CA THR A 84 10.81 -3.44 -17.42
C THR A 84 11.89 -3.58 -16.35
N HIS A 85 12.20 -2.53 -15.58
CA HIS A 85 13.17 -2.62 -14.51
C HIS A 85 12.53 -3.21 -13.24
N PRO A 86 13.16 -4.20 -12.57
CA PRO A 86 12.60 -4.82 -11.36
C PRO A 86 12.24 -3.82 -10.26
N ALA A 87 13.07 -2.79 -10.05
CA ALA A 87 12.82 -1.75 -9.05
C ALA A 87 11.60 -0.86 -9.35
N ALA A 88 11.06 -0.89 -10.56
CA ALA A 88 9.81 -0.21 -10.93
C ALA A 88 8.56 -0.99 -10.50
N HIS A 89 8.72 -2.24 -10.09
CA HIS A 89 7.64 -3.14 -9.68
C HIS A 89 6.44 -3.16 -10.65
N GLY A 90 6.72 -2.96 -11.93
CA GLY A 90 5.76 -3.00 -13.04
C GLY A 90 4.87 -1.77 -13.23
N VAL A 91 4.89 -0.78 -12.33
CA VAL A 91 3.92 0.35 -12.34
C VAL A 91 4.54 1.74 -12.14
N LEU A 92 5.84 1.83 -11.90
CA LEU A 92 6.55 3.10 -11.79
C LEU A 92 7.32 3.38 -13.08
N ARG A 93 7.13 4.57 -13.62
CA ARG A 93 8.09 5.16 -14.55
C ARG A 93 8.83 6.27 -13.82
N LEU A 94 10.12 6.13 -13.68
CA LEU A 94 10.98 7.12 -13.06
C LEU A 94 11.96 7.65 -14.09
N VAL A 95 11.96 8.95 -14.32
CA VAL A 95 12.93 9.63 -15.18
C VAL A 95 14.00 10.22 -14.27
N LEU A 96 15.24 9.83 -14.52
CA LEU A 96 16.40 10.26 -13.74
C LEU A 96 17.33 11.10 -14.62
N GLU A 97 17.78 12.21 -14.07
CA GLU A 97 18.88 12.99 -14.61
C GLU A 97 20.14 12.65 -13.79
N LEU A 98 21.15 12.10 -14.47
CA LEU A 98 22.35 11.58 -13.84
C LEU A 98 23.59 12.31 -14.31
N GLU A 99 24.50 12.56 -13.37
CA GLU A 99 25.88 12.96 -13.65
C GLU A 99 26.82 11.81 -13.25
N GLY A 100 27.18 10.96 -14.22
CA GLY A 100 27.78 9.67 -13.94
C GLY A 100 26.79 8.73 -13.23
N GLU A 101 27.10 8.33 -12.00
CA GLU A 101 26.21 7.53 -11.14
C GLU A 101 25.43 8.36 -10.11
N ILE A 102 25.65 9.66 -10.06
CA ILE A 102 25.02 10.56 -9.09
C ILE A 102 23.72 11.11 -9.66
N VAL A 103 22.65 11.03 -8.88
CA VAL A 103 21.34 11.51 -9.24
C VAL A 103 21.23 13.00 -8.96
N ILE A 104 20.99 13.80 -10.00
CA ILE A 104 20.74 15.24 -9.91
C ILE A 104 19.27 15.48 -9.67
N ARG A 105 18.41 14.79 -10.43
CA ARG A 105 16.96 14.94 -10.41
C ARG A 105 16.26 13.61 -10.59
N ALA A 106 15.18 13.41 -9.86
CA ALA A 106 14.29 12.25 -10.00
C ALA A 106 12.86 12.75 -10.25
N ASP A 107 12.27 12.38 -11.38
CA ASP A 107 10.91 12.75 -11.77
C ASP A 107 10.03 11.50 -11.87
N PRO A 108 9.21 11.20 -10.84
CA PRO A 108 8.35 10.03 -10.84
C PRO A 108 7.08 10.27 -11.64
N HIS A 109 6.87 9.49 -12.68
CA HIS A 109 5.65 9.46 -13.48
C HIS A 109 4.68 8.42 -12.94
N ILE A 110 3.52 8.87 -12.49
CA ILE A 110 2.45 8.07 -11.92
C ILE A 110 1.26 7.96 -12.86
N GLY A 111 0.33 7.06 -12.54
CA GLY A 111 -0.92 6.91 -13.30
C GLY A 111 -1.00 5.63 -14.13
N LEU A 112 0.07 4.83 -14.24
CA LEU A 112 0.08 3.58 -15.02
C LEU A 112 -0.90 2.52 -14.48
N LEU A 113 -1.28 2.62 -13.22
CA LEU A 113 -2.26 1.75 -12.57
C LEU A 113 -3.55 2.51 -12.22
N HIS A 114 -3.78 3.71 -12.74
CA HIS A 114 -5.00 4.47 -12.48
C HIS A 114 -6.19 3.82 -13.18
N ARG A 115 -7.21 3.42 -12.39
CA ARG A 115 -8.41 2.71 -12.86
C ARG A 115 -9.70 3.52 -12.69
N GLY A 116 -9.61 4.79 -12.37
CA GLY A 116 -10.77 5.66 -12.18
C GLY A 116 -11.69 5.25 -11.03
N THR A 117 -11.15 4.67 -9.95
CA THR A 117 -11.92 4.08 -8.86
C THR A 117 -12.85 5.09 -8.17
N GLU A 118 -12.37 6.31 -7.93
CA GLU A 118 -13.21 7.36 -7.32
C GLU A 118 -14.45 7.64 -8.18
N LYS A 119 -14.30 7.70 -9.49
CA LYS A 119 -15.42 7.93 -10.42
C LYS A 119 -16.36 6.73 -10.48
N LEU A 120 -15.83 5.52 -10.49
CA LEU A 120 -16.64 4.30 -10.50
C LEU A 120 -17.49 4.15 -9.22
N ILE A 121 -16.97 4.54 -8.07
CA ILE A 121 -17.68 4.49 -6.78
C ILE A 121 -18.95 5.37 -6.82
N GLU A 122 -18.94 6.50 -7.49
CA GLU A 122 -20.10 7.41 -7.61
C GLU A 122 -21.32 6.74 -8.28
N TYR A 123 -21.10 5.69 -9.09
CA TYR A 123 -22.18 4.95 -9.77
C TYR A 123 -22.68 3.72 -9.00
N LYS A 124 -22.01 3.36 -7.90
CA LYS A 124 -22.28 2.16 -7.10
C LYS A 124 -22.96 2.52 -5.78
N THR A 125 -23.73 1.57 -5.25
CA THR A 125 -24.26 1.71 -3.89
C THR A 125 -23.12 1.62 -2.85
N TYR A 126 -23.35 2.07 -1.63
CA TYR A 126 -22.34 1.99 -0.57
C TYR A 126 -21.81 0.57 -0.34
N THR A 127 -22.68 -0.44 -0.42
CA THR A 127 -22.26 -1.85 -0.29
C THR A 127 -21.46 -2.32 -1.50
N GLN A 128 -21.86 -1.93 -2.71
CA GLN A 128 -21.17 -2.30 -3.95
C GLN A 128 -19.82 -1.57 -4.12
N ALA A 129 -19.64 -0.44 -3.47
CA ALA A 129 -18.40 0.32 -3.51
C ALA A 129 -17.28 -0.31 -2.65
N LEU A 130 -17.63 -1.08 -1.63
CA LEU A 130 -16.67 -1.69 -0.70
C LEU A 130 -15.58 -2.53 -1.39
N PRO A 131 -15.86 -3.44 -2.35
CA PRO A 131 -14.83 -4.22 -3.02
C PRO A 131 -13.77 -3.40 -3.78
N TYR A 132 -14.07 -2.17 -4.17
CA TYR A 132 -13.08 -1.30 -4.79
C TYR A 132 -11.95 -0.93 -3.84
N PHE A 133 -12.26 -0.80 -2.54
CA PHE A 133 -11.28 -0.46 -1.51
C PHE A 133 -10.25 -1.56 -1.30
N ASP A 134 -10.66 -2.85 -1.38
CA ASP A 134 -9.73 -3.98 -1.32
C ASP A 134 -8.68 -3.93 -2.41
N ARG A 135 -9.03 -3.40 -3.57
CA ARG A 135 -8.19 -3.36 -4.76
C ARG A 135 -7.39 -2.06 -4.90
N LEU A 136 -7.54 -1.12 -3.98
CA LEU A 136 -6.75 0.11 -3.95
C LEU A 136 -5.34 -0.16 -3.44
N ASP A 137 -5.22 -0.60 -2.20
CA ASP A 137 -3.99 -1.13 -1.63
C ASP A 137 -4.15 -2.64 -1.42
N TYR A 138 -3.79 -3.40 -2.44
CA TYR A 138 -3.94 -4.86 -2.45
C TYR A 138 -3.00 -5.60 -1.49
N VAL A 139 -2.23 -4.88 -0.69
CA VAL A 139 -1.40 -5.43 0.39
C VAL A 139 -2.03 -5.20 1.76
N SER A 140 -2.98 -4.26 1.87
CA SER A 140 -3.63 -3.85 3.13
C SER A 140 -5.15 -3.87 3.02
N MET A 141 -5.71 -4.97 2.52
CA MET A 141 -7.10 -5.06 2.08
C MET A 141 -8.10 -4.73 3.17
N MET A 142 -8.10 -5.47 4.29
CA MET A 142 -9.11 -5.26 5.35
C MET A 142 -8.97 -3.91 6.06
N ALA A 143 -7.78 -3.32 6.10
CA ALA A 143 -7.62 -1.97 6.64
C ALA A 143 -8.27 -0.89 5.76
N ASN A 144 -8.25 -1.07 4.44
CA ASN A 144 -8.95 -0.17 3.52
C ASN A 144 -10.46 -0.31 3.65
N GLU A 145 -10.97 -1.54 3.79
CA GLU A 145 -12.38 -1.82 4.07
C GLU A 145 -12.81 -1.17 5.38
N GLN A 146 -11.99 -1.27 6.41
CA GLN A 146 -12.24 -0.69 7.72
C GLN A 146 -12.35 0.84 7.63
N CYS A 147 -11.45 1.49 6.91
CA CYS A 147 -11.50 2.95 6.74
C CYS A 147 -12.79 3.40 6.06
N TYR A 148 -13.21 2.71 5.01
CA TYR A 148 -14.47 3.01 4.32
C TYR A 148 -15.69 2.73 5.20
N SER A 149 -15.72 1.59 5.88
CA SER A 149 -16.82 1.20 6.75
C SER A 149 -17.00 2.20 7.89
N LEU A 150 -15.92 2.65 8.53
CA LEU A 150 -15.96 3.71 9.55
C LEU A 150 -16.48 5.04 9.00
N ALA A 151 -16.19 5.39 7.73
CA ALA A 151 -16.72 6.59 7.11
C ALA A 151 -18.25 6.51 6.94
N VAL A 152 -18.75 5.39 6.45
CA VAL A 152 -20.19 5.16 6.27
C VAL A 152 -20.91 5.11 7.61
N GLU A 153 -20.36 4.41 8.59
CA GLU A 153 -20.93 4.28 9.94
C GLU A 153 -21.04 5.64 10.65
N LYS A 154 -20.02 6.48 10.48
CA LYS A 154 -20.02 7.84 11.02
C LYS A 154 -21.12 8.73 10.39
N LEU A 155 -21.40 8.54 9.08
CA LEU A 155 -22.54 9.24 8.42
C LEU A 155 -23.89 8.71 8.87
N LEU A 156 -24.00 7.40 9.08
CA LEU A 156 -25.23 6.75 9.54
C LEU A 156 -25.46 6.91 11.05
N ASN A 157 -24.41 7.30 11.80
CA ASN A 157 -24.39 7.37 13.26
C ASN A 157 -24.80 6.04 13.91
N ILE A 158 -24.16 4.94 13.48
CA ILE A 158 -24.44 3.59 13.94
C ILE A 158 -23.31 3.12 14.86
N ASP A 159 -23.70 2.53 16.00
CA ASP A 159 -22.78 1.82 16.87
C ASP A 159 -22.59 0.34 16.44
N ILE A 160 -21.37 -0.13 16.58
CA ILE A 160 -20.97 -1.47 16.20
C ILE A 160 -20.86 -2.34 17.45
N PRO A 161 -21.31 -3.61 17.40
CA PRO A 161 -21.11 -4.55 18.50
C PRO A 161 -19.63 -4.69 18.93
N LEU A 162 -19.40 -4.84 20.23
CA LEU A 162 -18.04 -4.90 20.78
C LEU A 162 -17.22 -6.05 20.19
N ARG A 163 -17.83 -7.23 20.00
CA ARG A 163 -17.19 -8.38 19.36
C ARG A 163 -16.69 -8.03 17.96
N ALA A 164 -17.50 -7.35 17.13
CA ALA A 164 -17.11 -6.92 15.79
C ALA A 164 -15.93 -5.92 15.82
N LYS A 165 -15.87 -5.02 16.81
CA LYS A 165 -14.74 -4.10 17.00
C LYS A 165 -13.45 -4.87 17.27
N TYR A 166 -13.48 -5.89 18.13
CA TYR A 166 -12.32 -6.75 18.40
C TYR A 166 -11.89 -7.53 17.15
N ILE A 167 -12.83 -8.11 16.40
CA ILE A 167 -12.52 -8.83 15.15
C ILE A 167 -11.85 -7.89 14.13
N ARG A 168 -12.38 -6.67 13.97
CA ARG A 168 -11.79 -5.67 13.07
C ARG A 168 -10.38 -5.28 13.50
N THR A 169 -10.16 -5.07 14.79
CA THR A 169 -8.83 -4.75 15.32
C THR A 169 -7.86 -5.90 15.12
N LEU A 170 -8.30 -7.13 15.37
CA LEU A 170 -7.51 -8.35 15.16
C LEU A 170 -7.06 -8.46 13.70
N PHE A 171 -8.00 -8.41 12.75
CA PHE A 171 -7.67 -8.50 11.33
C PHE A 171 -6.96 -7.26 10.80
N GLY A 172 -7.16 -6.10 11.40
CA GLY A 172 -6.40 -4.89 11.11
C GLY A 172 -4.91 -5.07 11.40
N GLU A 173 -4.57 -5.71 12.53
CA GLU A 173 -3.17 -5.99 12.90
C GLU A 173 -2.58 -7.15 12.08
N ILE A 174 -3.35 -8.19 11.77
CA ILE A 174 -2.93 -9.23 10.80
C ILE A 174 -2.61 -8.58 9.45
N THR A 175 -3.42 -7.66 8.99
CA THR A 175 -3.20 -6.89 7.76
C THR A 175 -1.92 -6.05 7.85
N ARG A 176 -1.63 -5.46 9.01
CA ARG A 176 -0.38 -4.73 9.24
C ARG A 176 0.84 -5.63 9.11
N ILE A 177 0.79 -6.81 9.70
CA ILE A 177 1.89 -7.80 9.57
C ILE A 177 2.05 -8.20 8.10
N LEU A 178 0.97 -8.55 7.39
CA LEU A 178 1.00 -8.87 5.95
C LEU A 178 1.67 -7.76 5.11
N ASN A 179 1.37 -6.52 5.45
CA ASN A 179 1.94 -5.34 4.81
C ASN A 179 3.43 -5.18 5.07
N HIS A 180 3.85 -5.31 6.32
CA HIS A 180 5.25 -5.16 6.69
C HIS A 180 6.11 -6.32 6.19
N ILE A 181 5.59 -7.54 6.15
CA ILE A 181 6.21 -8.70 5.50
C ILE A 181 6.52 -8.39 4.04
N MET A 182 5.54 -7.88 3.30
CA MET A 182 5.74 -7.49 1.91
C MET A 182 6.78 -6.38 1.80
N ALA A 183 6.68 -5.33 2.64
CA ALA A 183 7.59 -4.20 2.60
C ALA A 183 9.04 -4.60 2.85
N VAL A 184 9.30 -5.33 3.93
CA VAL A 184 10.65 -5.76 4.31
C VAL A 184 11.19 -6.79 3.33
N GLY A 185 10.36 -7.76 2.93
CA GLY A 185 10.78 -8.82 2.00
C GLY A 185 11.16 -8.28 0.63
N THR A 186 10.36 -7.41 0.04
CA THR A 186 10.67 -6.81 -1.27
C THR A 186 11.82 -5.81 -1.19
N HIS A 187 11.93 -5.04 -0.11
CA HIS A 187 13.06 -4.14 0.10
C HIS A 187 14.38 -4.90 0.22
N ALA A 188 14.39 -6.02 0.97
CA ALA A 188 15.57 -6.91 1.04
C ALA A 188 15.91 -7.48 -0.33
N LEU A 189 14.90 -7.87 -1.13
CA LEU A 189 15.10 -8.38 -2.49
C LEU A 189 15.70 -7.30 -3.41
N ASP A 190 15.24 -6.07 -3.34
CA ASP A 190 15.75 -4.94 -4.13
C ASP A 190 17.22 -4.61 -3.80
N VAL A 191 17.60 -4.75 -2.53
CA VAL A 191 19.01 -4.60 -2.09
C VAL A 191 19.86 -5.81 -2.47
N GLY A 192 19.25 -6.97 -2.78
CA GLY A 192 19.92 -8.18 -3.25
C GLY A 192 19.81 -9.39 -2.32
N GLY A 193 19.06 -9.29 -1.21
CA GLY A 193 18.80 -10.40 -0.27
C GLY A 193 17.54 -11.18 -0.66
N MET A 194 17.68 -12.34 -1.30
CA MET A 194 16.53 -13.17 -1.68
C MET A 194 15.95 -13.99 -0.53
N THR A 195 16.79 -14.48 0.37
CA THR A 195 16.40 -15.41 1.43
C THR A 195 15.32 -14.84 2.38
N PRO A 196 15.43 -13.59 2.88
CA PRO A 196 14.39 -13.01 3.73
C PRO A 196 13.03 -12.94 3.05
N PHE A 197 13.01 -12.70 1.74
CA PHE A 197 11.78 -12.68 0.96
C PHE A 197 11.03 -14.02 1.05
N PHE A 198 11.71 -15.14 0.80
CA PHE A 198 11.06 -16.46 0.83
C PHE A 198 10.60 -16.85 2.24
N TRP A 199 11.39 -16.58 3.27
CA TRP A 199 11.02 -16.89 4.65
C TRP A 199 9.81 -16.09 5.12
N LEU A 200 9.77 -14.80 4.81
CA LEU A 200 8.65 -13.94 5.15
C LEU A 200 7.39 -14.31 4.35
N PHE A 201 7.54 -14.71 3.09
CA PHE A 201 6.40 -15.10 2.26
C PHE A 201 5.77 -16.43 2.68
N GLU A 202 6.55 -17.35 3.28
CA GLU A 202 5.98 -18.54 3.92
C GLU A 202 4.98 -18.15 5.03
N GLU A 203 5.37 -17.22 5.89
CA GLU A 203 4.48 -16.74 6.94
C GLU A 203 3.28 -15.94 6.38
N ARG A 204 3.50 -15.22 5.30
CA ARG A 204 2.43 -14.51 4.60
C ARG A 204 1.36 -15.45 4.06
N GLU A 205 1.73 -16.60 3.52
CA GLU A 205 0.78 -17.63 3.06
C GLU A 205 -0.10 -18.15 4.20
N LYS A 206 0.45 -18.39 5.39
CA LYS A 206 -0.32 -18.79 6.57
C LYS A 206 -1.36 -17.73 6.98
N LEU A 207 -0.99 -16.45 6.92
CA LEU A 207 -1.91 -15.35 7.21
C LEU A 207 -3.02 -15.20 6.15
N MET A 208 -2.71 -15.48 4.89
CA MET A 208 -3.71 -15.51 3.82
C MET A 208 -4.72 -16.66 3.98
N GLU A 209 -4.31 -17.77 4.58
CA GLU A 209 -5.22 -18.85 4.95
C GLU A 209 -6.24 -18.37 5.99
N PHE A 210 -5.83 -17.58 6.98
CA PHE A 210 -6.77 -17.01 7.95
C PHE A 210 -7.80 -16.09 7.26
N TYR A 211 -7.38 -15.30 6.28
CA TYR A 211 -8.29 -14.50 5.44
C TYR A 211 -9.28 -15.39 4.70
N GLU A 212 -8.80 -16.45 4.09
CA GLU A 212 -9.64 -17.40 3.34
C GLU A 212 -10.67 -18.08 4.24
N ARG A 213 -10.29 -18.48 5.45
CA ARG A 213 -11.19 -19.15 6.39
C ARG A 213 -12.36 -18.27 6.85
N VAL A 214 -12.15 -16.95 6.97
CA VAL A 214 -13.24 -16.02 7.37
C VAL A 214 -14.08 -15.51 6.22
N SER A 215 -13.50 -15.38 5.02
CA SER A 215 -14.15 -14.72 3.89
C SER A 215 -14.34 -15.57 2.66
N GLY A 216 -13.63 -16.69 2.54
CA GLY A 216 -13.55 -17.49 1.33
C GLY A 216 -12.57 -16.95 0.27
N ALA A 217 -11.91 -15.83 0.51
CA ALA A 217 -10.92 -15.22 -0.38
C ALA A 217 -9.60 -15.01 0.33
N ARG A 218 -8.49 -15.34 -0.35
CA ARG A 218 -7.13 -15.19 0.21
C ARG A 218 -6.68 -13.74 0.37
N MET A 219 -7.19 -12.82 -0.43
CA MET A 219 -6.79 -11.42 -0.46
C MET A 219 -7.98 -10.47 -0.36
N HIS A 220 -8.79 -10.38 -1.39
CA HIS A 220 -9.91 -9.44 -1.49
C HIS A 220 -11.15 -9.99 -0.81
N ALA A 221 -11.19 -9.81 0.51
CA ALA A 221 -12.14 -10.49 1.38
C ALA A 221 -13.53 -9.85 1.41
N ALA A 222 -13.65 -8.52 1.29
CA ALA A 222 -14.86 -7.76 1.53
C ALA A 222 -15.56 -8.17 2.85
N TYR A 223 -14.74 -8.38 3.88
CA TYR A 223 -15.16 -8.95 5.17
C TYR A 223 -15.65 -7.89 6.15
N VAL A 224 -14.92 -6.79 6.28
CA VAL A 224 -15.31 -5.64 7.10
C VAL A 224 -16.31 -4.81 6.33
N ARG A 225 -17.52 -4.69 6.88
CA ARG A 225 -18.64 -4.00 6.21
C ARG A 225 -19.24 -2.97 7.13
N PRO A 226 -19.93 -1.93 6.61
CA PRO A 226 -20.69 -1.02 7.44
C PRO A 226 -21.66 -1.78 8.33
N GLY A 227 -21.60 -1.51 9.65
CA GLY A 227 -22.38 -2.19 10.66
C GLY A 227 -21.73 -3.41 11.32
N GLY A 228 -20.48 -3.76 10.98
CA GLY A 228 -19.74 -4.85 11.62
C GLY A 228 -18.87 -5.65 10.67
N VAL A 229 -18.98 -6.98 10.70
CA VAL A 229 -18.30 -7.91 9.80
C VAL A 229 -19.30 -8.83 9.10
N SER A 230 -18.92 -9.43 7.98
CA SER A 230 -19.83 -10.21 7.14
C SER A 230 -20.34 -11.46 7.85
N GLN A 231 -19.52 -12.10 8.64
CA GLN A 231 -19.82 -13.31 9.42
C GLN A 231 -18.86 -13.46 10.59
N ASP A 232 -19.23 -14.25 11.59
CA ASP A 232 -18.36 -14.53 12.73
C ASP A 232 -17.17 -15.40 12.31
N MET A 233 -16.14 -15.43 13.18
CA MET A 233 -14.99 -16.26 12.95
C MET A 233 -15.34 -17.76 13.05
N PRO A 234 -14.79 -18.60 12.17
CA PRO A 234 -14.99 -20.05 12.26
C PRO A 234 -14.43 -20.61 13.57
N ILE A 235 -15.05 -21.70 14.04
CA ILE A 235 -14.59 -22.42 15.22
C ILE A 235 -13.14 -22.91 15.00
N GLY A 236 -12.29 -22.75 16.01
CA GLY A 236 -10.87 -23.13 15.97
C GLY A 236 -9.92 -22.13 15.34
N LEU A 237 -10.42 -21.11 14.61
CA LEU A 237 -9.56 -20.12 14.00
C LEU A 237 -8.79 -19.27 15.04
N MET A 238 -9.41 -18.97 16.16
CA MET A 238 -8.75 -18.20 17.24
C MET A 238 -7.56 -18.93 17.82
N ASP A 239 -7.68 -20.25 17.99
CA ASP A 239 -6.62 -21.11 18.50
C ASP A 239 -5.46 -21.20 17.50
N ASP A 240 -5.77 -21.36 16.22
CA ASP A 240 -4.76 -21.40 15.15
C ASP A 240 -4.00 -20.07 15.00
N ILE A 241 -4.69 -18.94 15.12
CA ILE A 241 -4.03 -17.61 15.13
C ILE A 241 -3.12 -17.48 16.36
N TYR A 242 -3.57 -17.96 17.52
CA TYR A 242 -2.77 -17.92 18.75
C TYR A 242 -1.49 -18.76 18.61
N ASP A 243 -1.60 -19.97 18.08
CA ASP A 243 -0.45 -20.84 17.86
C ASP A 243 0.51 -20.29 16.79
N TRP A 244 -0.03 -19.69 15.73
CA TRP A 244 0.78 -18.96 14.76
C TRP A 244 1.57 -17.81 15.41
N CYS A 245 0.94 -16.99 16.26
CA CYS A 245 1.61 -15.89 16.95
C CYS A 245 2.79 -16.36 17.81
N LYS A 246 2.70 -17.53 18.45
CA LYS A 246 3.80 -18.10 19.24
C LYS A 246 5.02 -18.44 18.40
N GLN A 247 4.81 -18.91 17.17
CA GLN A 247 5.87 -19.33 16.27
C GLN A 247 6.47 -18.14 15.50
N TYR A 248 5.65 -17.17 15.14
CA TYR A 248 6.06 -16.05 14.31
C TYR A 248 7.16 -15.19 14.93
N GLY A 249 7.21 -15.07 16.26
CA GLY A 249 8.27 -14.36 16.97
C GLY A 249 9.66 -14.90 16.62
N SER A 250 9.84 -16.21 16.67
CA SER A 250 11.13 -16.85 16.31
C SER A 250 11.47 -16.67 14.83
N ARG A 251 10.47 -16.71 13.95
CA ARG A 251 10.68 -16.46 12.51
C ARG A 251 11.13 -15.03 12.24
N LEU A 252 10.59 -14.08 12.98
CA LEU A 252 11.00 -12.69 12.88
C LEU A 252 12.44 -12.50 13.39
N ASP A 253 12.83 -13.18 14.47
CA ASP A 253 14.20 -13.16 15.00
C ASP A 253 15.20 -13.70 13.96
N GLU A 254 14.89 -14.80 13.27
CA GLU A 254 15.72 -15.34 12.19
C GLU A 254 15.95 -14.32 11.06
N VAL A 255 14.93 -13.56 10.70
CA VAL A 255 15.04 -12.50 9.67
C VAL A 255 15.88 -11.32 10.18
N GLU A 256 15.72 -10.94 11.44
CA GLU A 256 16.53 -9.88 12.06
C GLU A 256 18.00 -10.27 12.15
N ASP A 257 18.32 -11.50 12.55
CA ASP A 257 19.70 -12.01 12.59
C ASP A 257 20.37 -11.96 11.23
N LEU A 258 19.61 -12.19 10.15
CA LEU A 258 20.12 -12.13 8.80
C LEU A 258 20.33 -10.70 8.28
N LEU A 259 19.45 -9.76 8.65
CA LEU A 259 19.44 -8.41 8.08
C LEU A 259 20.03 -7.36 9.02
N THR A 260 19.57 -7.27 10.27
CA THR A 260 19.80 -6.10 11.15
C THR A 260 21.27 -5.80 11.37
N MET A 261 22.09 -6.83 11.65
CA MET A 261 23.52 -6.66 11.89
C MET A 261 24.38 -6.95 10.67
N ASN A 262 23.76 -7.17 9.52
CA ASN A 262 24.48 -7.43 8.28
C ASN A 262 25.14 -6.14 7.77
N ARG A 263 26.47 -6.16 7.61
CA ARG A 263 27.22 -4.98 7.15
C ARG A 263 26.75 -4.46 5.79
N ILE A 264 26.32 -5.35 4.89
CA ILE A 264 25.82 -4.97 3.56
C ILE A 264 24.51 -4.22 3.70
N TRP A 265 23.60 -4.74 4.52
CA TRP A 265 22.31 -4.10 4.79
C TRP A 265 22.50 -2.73 5.42
N ILE A 266 23.33 -2.64 6.47
CA ILE A 266 23.65 -1.37 7.15
C ILE A 266 24.23 -0.36 6.16
N GLN A 267 25.21 -0.73 5.36
CA GLN A 267 25.85 0.18 4.39
C GLN A 267 24.90 0.63 3.26
N ARG A 268 23.88 -0.18 2.94
CA ARG A 268 22.93 0.13 1.89
C ARG A 268 21.70 0.93 2.36
N THR A 269 21.50 1.03 3.66
CA THR A 269 20.29 1.66 4.23
C THR A 269 20.59 2.81 5.19
N THR A 270 21.75 2.82 5.86
CA THR A 270 22.15 3.90 6.77
C THR A 270 22.52 5.15 5.99
N ASP A 271 22.02 6.30 6.45
CA ASP A 271 22.18 7.61 5.84
C ASP A 271 21.65 7.71 4.39
N VAL A 272 20.85 6.75 3.95
CA VAL A 272 20.18 6.75 2.64
C VAL A 272 18.73 7.23 2.81
N GLY A 273 18.31 8.14 1.92
CA GLY A 273 16.95 8.68 1.93
C GLY A 273 16.59 9.41 3.22
N VAL A 274 17.52 10.16 3.78
CA VAL A 274 17.30 10.92 5.01
C VAL A 274 16.32 12.05 4.78
N ILE A 275 15.35 12.18 5.69
CA ILE A 275 14.41 13.30 5.71
C ILE A 275 14.25 13.83 7.13
N SER A 276 14.34 15.18 7.27
CA SER A 276 14.15 15.83 8.54
C SER A 276 12.69 15.77 9.02
N ALA A 277 12.46 15.92 10.32
CA ALA A 277 11.11 15.95 10.89
C ALA A 277 10.27 17.10 10.31
N GLU A 278 10.86 18.27 10.10
CA GLU A 278 10.20 19.43 9.51
C GLU A 278 9.79 19.17 8.06
N ASP A 279 10.67 18.63 7.26
CA ASP A 279 10.38 18.27 5.88
C ASP A 279 9.31 17.17 5.79
N ALA A 280 9.39 16.16 6.66
CA ALA A 280 8.40 15.09 6.70
C ALA A 280 6.98 15.64 6.96
N LEU A 281 6.84 16.64 7.83
CA LEU A 281 5.58 17.34 8.06
C LEU A 281 5.15 18.17 6.85
N ASN A 282 6.07 18.93 6.25
CA ASN A 282 5.78 19.79 5.09
C ASN A 282 5.34 18.99 3.86
N TYR A 283 5.93 17.83 3.61
CA TYR A 283 5.50 16.90 2.56
C TYR A 283 4.23 16.12 2.90
N GLY A 284 3.74 16.19 4.13
CA GLY A 284 2.54 15.47 4.58
C GLY A 284 2.76 13.96 4.76
N PHE A 285 3.93 13.58 5.23
CA PHE A 285 4.27 12.20 5.54
C PHE A 285 3.37 11.62 6.62
N SER A 286 3.25 10.31 6.63
CA SER A 286 2.42 9.59 7.60
C SER A 286 2.94 8.18 7.85
N GLY A 287 2.50 7.56 8.95
CA GLY A 287 2.89 6.21 9.31
C GLY A 287 4.37 6.08 9.63
N VAL A 288 4.99 4.98 9.21
CA VAL A 288 6.41 4.69 9.47
C VAL A 288 7.35 5.76 8.92
N MET A 289 7.01 6.38 7.78
CA MET A 289 7.81 7.45 7.19
C MET A 289 7.95 8.67 8.12
N LEU A 290 6.89 8.98 8.87
CA LEU A 290 6.89 10.07 9.84
C LEU A 290 7.57 9.65 11.15
N ARG A 291 7.29 8.43 11.62
CA ARG A 291 7.88 7.89 12.85
C ARG A 291 9.39 7.66 12.71
N GLY A 292 9.85 7.24 11.54
CA GLY A 292 11.29 7.12 11.24
C GLY A 292 12.05 8.45 11.40
N SER A 293 11.40 9.58 11.11
CA SER A 293 11.99 10.93 11.29
C SER A 293 11.88 11.48 12.72
N GLY A 294 11.49 10.65 13.70
CA GLY A 294 11.49 11.03 15.13
C GLY A 294 10.17 11.60 15.65
N ILE A 295 9.12 11.65 14.86
CA ILE A 295 7.84 12.21 15.28
C ILE A 295 6.95 11.10 15.84
N LYS A 296 6.59 11.21 17.13
CA LYS A 296 5.70 10.28 17.82
C LYS A 296 4.24 10.55 17.46
N TRP A 297 3.81 10.04 16.31
CA TRP A 297 2.45 10.17 15.83
C TRP A 297 1.87 8.83 15.42
N ASP A 298 0.75 8.43 16.03
CA ASP A 298 -0.01 7.23 15.70
C ASP A 298 -1.50 7.48 15.94
N LEU A 299 -2.35 7.34 14.92
CA LEU A 299 -3.80 7.56 15.04
C LEU A 299 -4.47 6.58 15.99
N ARG A 300 -3.93 5.37 16.14
CA ARG A 300 -4.46 4.37 17.09
C ARG A 300 -4.39 4.83 18.54
N LYS A 301 -3.42 5.73 18.88
CA LYS A 301 -3.27 6.33 20.21
C LYS A 301 -3.90 7.72 20.32
N VAL A 302 -3.80 8.54 19.26
CA VAL A 302 -4.29 9.96 19.27
C VAL A 302 -5.79 10.02 19.07
N GLN A 303 -6.32 9.22 18.15
CA GLN A 303 -7.75 9.12 17.86
C GLN A 303 -8.15 7.66 17.70
N PRO A 304 -8.28 6.92 18.82
CA PRO A 304 -8.59 5.50 18.77
C PRO A 304 -9.90 5.21 18.01
N TYR A 305 -9.90 4.17 17.22
CA TYR A 305 -11.08 3.65 16.53
C TYR A 305 -11.24 2.16 16.86
N ASP A 306 -12.45 1.62 16.68
CA ASP A 306 -12.81 0.25 17.06
C ASP A 306 -12.37 -0.11 18.50
N ALA A 307 -11.55 -1.15 18.69
CA ALA A 307 -11.10 -1.61 20.02
C ALA A 307 -9.68 -1.15 20.41
N TYR A 308 -9.04 -0.23 19.64
CA TYR A 308 -7.66 0.21 19.95
C TYR A 308 -7.51 0.93 21.30
N HIS A 309 -8.57 1.49 21.85
CA HIS A 309 -8.57 2.09 23.18
C HIS A 309 -8.53 1.06 24.34
N LEU A 310 -8.79 -0.21 24.05
CA LEU A 310 -8.83 -1.31 25.01
C LEU A 310 -7.53 -2.14 25.02
N VAL A 311 -6.62 -1.92 24.06
CA VAL A 311 -5.38 -2.66 23.93
C VAL A 311 -4.16 -1.78 24.21
N ASP A 312 -3.13 -2.39 24.78
CA ASP A 312 -1.88 -1.71 25.08
C ASP A 312 -0.76 -2.13 24.13
N PHE A 313 -0.07 -1.14 23.55
CA PHE A 313 1.07 -1.31 22.65
C PHE A 313 1.95 -0.07 22.64
N ASP A 314 3.19 -0.24 22.23
CA ASP A 314 4.15 0.82 22.13
C ASP A 314 4.28 1.32 20.67
N VAL A 315 4.64 2.60 20.50
CA VAL A 315 4.83 3.22 19.19
C VAL A 315 6.32 3.37 18.92
N PRO A 316 6.91 2.62 17.98
CA PRO A 316 8.33 2.74 17.67
C PRO A 316 8.63 4.06 16.96
N ILE A 317 9.78 4.65 17.29
CA ILE A 317 10.23 5.94 16.78
C ILE A 317 11.69 5.82 16.37
N GLY A 318 12.00 6.23 15.15
CA GLY A 318 13.38 6.38 14.67
C GLY A 318 14.00 7.69 15.13
N SER A 319 15.27 7.89 14.85
CA SER A 319 16.04 9.06 15.24
C SER A 319 16.63 9.81 14.05
N LYS A 320 17.12 9.09 13.04
CA LYS A 320 17.86 9.67 11.91
C LYS A 320 16.98 10.00 10.70
N GLY A 321 15.85 9.33 10.55
CA GLY A 321 14.98 9.49 9.40
C GLY A 321 15.53 8.87 8.11
N ASP A 322 16.36 7.84 8.21
CA ASP A 322 16.94 7.08 7.11
C ASP A 322 16.18 5.77 6.83
N CYS A 323 16.57 5.06 5.78
CA CYS A 323 15.99 3.77 5.42
C CYS A 323 16.18 2.72 6.53
N TYR A 324 17.29 2.78 7.25
CA TYR A 324 17.58 1.83 8.33
C TYR A 324 16.62 1.98 9.51
N ASP A 325 16.41 3.23 9.98
CA ASP A 325 15.48 3.49 11.07
C ASP A 325 14.03 3.11 10.69
N ARG A 326 13.64 3.36 9.44
CA ARG A 326 12.32 2.95 8.95
C ARG A 326 12.16 1.44 8.89
N TYR A 327 13.22 0.71 8.53
CA TYR A 327 13.25 -0.75 8.61
C TYR A 327 13.07 -1.22 10.05
N LEU A 328 13.82 -0.69 10.99
CA LEU A 328 13.71 -1.04 12.43
C LEU A 328 12.30 -0.74 12.96
N CYS A 329 11.72 0.40 12.60
CA CYS A 329 10.34 0.72 12.97
C CYS A 329 9.34 -0.32 12.44
N ARG A 330 9.50 -0.82 11.22
CA ARG A 330 8.60 -1.84 10.66
C ARG A 330 8.72 -3.18 11.39
N VAL A 331 9.93 -3.58 11.72
CA VAL A 331 10.16 -4.82 12.48
C VAL A 331 9.56 -4.73 13.88
N GLU A 332 9.76 -3.61 14.56
CA GLU A 332 9.17 -3.41 15.90
C GLU A 332 7.64 -3.29 15.81
N GLU A 333 7.08 -2.67 14.77
CA GLU A 333 5.63 -2.66 14.56
C GLU A 333 5.06 -4.06 14.38
N MET A 334 5.76 -4.98 13.71
CA MET A 334 5.31 -6.37 13.61
C MET A 334 5.27 -7.04 14.99
N ARG A 335 6.26 -6.80 15.88
CA ARG A 335 6.26 -7.30 17.26
C ARG A 335 5.10 -6.72 18.07
N GLN A 336 4.85 -5.43 17.96
CA GLN A 336 3.73 -4.78 18.65
C GLN A 336 2.37 -5.27 18.11
N SER A 337 2.26 -5.54 16.82
CA SER A 337 1.05 -6.12 16.22
C SER A 337 0.74 -7.52 16.77
N MET A 338 1.76 -8.37 16.96
CA MET A 338 1.58 -9.67 17.65
C MET A 338 1.05 -9.48 19.07
N ARG A 339 1.60 -8.51 19.82
CA ARG A 339 1.13 -8.19 21.18
C ARG A 339 -0.34 -7.78 21.20
N ILE A 340 -0.76 -6.97 20.23
CA ILE A 340 -2.17 -6.57 20.09
C ILE A 340 -3.05 -7.77 19.73
N ILE A 341 -2.64 -8.60 18.78
CA ILE A 341 -3.38 -9.80 18.36
C ILE A 341 -3.64 -10.71 19.57
N LEU A 342 -2.61 -11.01 20.39
CA LEU A 342 -2.75 -11.84 21.58
C LEU A 342 -3.71 -11.22 22.62
N GLN A 343 -3.67 -9.91 22.82
CA GLN A 343 -4.62 -9.22 23.68
C GLN A 343 -6.05 -9.31 23.15
N CYS A 344 -6.25 -9.10 21.86
CA CYS A 344 -7.56 -9.22 21.24
C CYS A 344 -8.14 -10.63 21.36
N LEU A 345 -7.35 -11.69 21.16
CA LEU A 345 -7.78 -13.07 21.31
C LEU A 345 -8.21 -13.39 22.74
N ASN A 346 -7.45 -12.90 23.73
CA ASN A 346 -7.74 -13.14 25.14
C ASN A 346 -8.93 -12.34 25.68
N GLN A 347 -9.19 -11.17 25.11
CA GLN A 347 -10.21 -10.23 25.62
C GLN A 347 -11.50 -10.25 24.81
N MET A 348 -11.56 -11.01 23.71
CA MET A 348 -12.69 -11.02 22.80
C MET A 348 -13.97 -11.52 23.50
N PRO A 349 -15.02 -10.69 23.60
CA PRO A 349 -16.28 -11.09 24.21
C PRO A 349 -17.08 -12.00 23.27
N ALA A 350 -18.02 -12.78 23.82
CA ALA A 350 -19.09 -13.38 23.05
C ALA A 350 -20.15 -12.32 22.72
N GLY A 351 -20.85 -12.48 21.60
CA GLY A 351 -21.93 -11.56 21.20
C GLY A 351 -22.10 -11.48 19.70
N GLU A 352 -22.96 -10.55 19.28
CA GLU A 352 -23.26 -10.31 17.87
C GLU A 352 -22.07 -9.67 17.13
N VAL A 353 -22.00 -9.94 15.84
CA VAL A 353 -20.95 -9.43 14.94
C VAL A 353 -21.45 -8.40 13.93
N LYS A 354 -22.76 -8.16 13.95
CA LYS A 354 -23.44 -7.17 13.11
C LYS A 354 -24.35 -6.30 13.97
N THR A 355 -24.57 -5.08 13.50
CA THR A 355 -25.59 -4.22 14.10
C THR A 355 -26.99 -4.80 13.86
N ASP A 356 -27.89 -4.53 14.80
CA ASP A 356 -29.28 -5.04 14.78
C ASP A 356 -30.16 -4.34 13.73
N ASP A 357 -29.66 -3.34 13.05
CA ASP A 357 -30.38 -2.62 12.00
C ASP A 357 -30.36 -3.40 10.66
N MET A 358 -31.44 -4.13 10.39
CA MET A 358 -31.61 -4.89 9.14
C MET A 358 -31.65 -4.00 7.88
N LYS A 359 -31.76 -2.70 8.01
CA LYS A 359 -31.68 -1.80 6.85
C LYS A 359 -30.27 -1.57 6.38
N VAL A 360 -29.28 -1.80 7.23
CA VAL A 360 -27.85 -1.63 6.93
C VAL A 360 -27.13 -2.95 6.90
N SER A 361 -27.35 -3.83 7.89
CA SER A 361 -26.75 -5.15 7.96
C SER A 361 -27.55 -6.18 7.16
N THR A 362 -26.83 -7.11 6.51
CA THR A 362 -27.47 -8.22 5.80
C THR A 362 -27.97 -9.26 6.80
N PRO A 363 -29.21 -9.75 6.64
CA PRO A 363 -29.75 -10.81 7.49
C PRO A 363 -28.94 -12.11 7.34
N SER A 364 -29.04 -12.97 8.32
CA SER A 364 -28.42 -14.30 8.27
C SER A 364 -29.05 -15.16 7.16
N ARG A 365 -28.30 -16.16 6.68
CA ARG A 365 -28.80 -17.05 5.63
C ARG A 365 -30.03 -17.89 6.07
N GLU A 366 -30.09 -18.19 7.35
CA GLU A 366 -31.20 -18.93 7.95
C GLU A 366 -32.46 -18.07 8.06
N GLU A 367 -32.32 -16.85 8.58
CA GLU A 367 -33.40 -15.87 8.65
C GLU A 367 -33.97 -15.54 7.27
N MET A 368 -33.13 -15.38 6.26
CA MET A 368 -33.56 -15.13 4.89
C MET A 368 -34.46 -16.24 4.35
N LYS A 369 -34.27 -17.51 4.79
CA LYS A 369 -35.08 -18.66 4.36
C LYS A 369 -36.38 -18.80 5.12
N THR A 370 -36.47 -18.28 6.33
CA THR A 370 -37.60 -18.46 7.25
C THR A 370 -38.47 -17.23 7.40
N SER A 371 -37.89 -16.04 7.28
CA SER A 371 -38.59 -14.75 7.45
C SER A 371 -38.75 -14.02 6.12
N MET A 372 -39.98 -13.61 5.81
CA MET A 372 -40.31 -12.86 4.61
C MET A 372 -39.71 -11.45 4.64
N GLU A 373 -39.65 -10.84 5.83
CA GLU A 373 -39.05 -9.52 6.04
C GLU A 373 -37.54 -9.54 5.78
N ALA A 374 -36.84 -10.56 6.29
CA ALA A 374 -35.41 -10.76 6.04
C ALA A 374 -35.12 -10.95 4.55
N LEU A 375 -35.97 -11.69 3.84
CA LEU A 375 -35.85 -11.88 2.39
C LEU A 375 -35.98 -10.56 1.63
N ILE A 376 -36.99 -9.73 1.99
CA ILE A 376 -37.19 -8.41 1.38
C ILE A 376 -36.00 -7.49 1.66
N HIS A 377 -35.49 -7.45 2.88
CA HIS A 377 -34.32 -6.65 3.25
C HIS A 377 -33.07 -7.12 2.50
N HIS A 378 -32.86 -8.41 2.34
CA HIS A 378 -31.76 -8.95 1.56
C HIS A 378 -31.80 -8.42 0.12
N PHE A 379 -32.90 -8.57 -0.59
CA PHE A 379 -33.02 -8.09 -1.96
C PHE A 379 -32.89 -6.57 -2.08
N LYS A 380 -33.48 -5.79 -1.16
CA LYS A 380 -33.36 -4.33 -1.17
C LYS A 380 -31.91 -3.88 -0.96
N LEU A 381 -31.19 -4.48 -0.02
CA LEU A 381 -29.80 -4.11 0.26
C LEU A 381 -28.88 -4.36 -0.94
N PHE A 382 -29.04 -5.49 -1.64
CA PHE A 382 -28.19 -5.82 -2.76
C PHE A 382 -28.57 -5.16 -4.09
N THR A 383 -29.82 -4.69 -4.25
CA THR A 383 -30.27 -4.01 -5.47
C THR A 383 -30.27 -2.50 -5.36
N GLN A 384 -30.98 -1.94 -4.37
CA GLN A 384 -31.12 -0.48 -4.19
C GLN A 384 -30.08 0.10 -3.23
N GLY A 385 -29.60 -0.72 -2.29
CA GLY A 385 -28.80 -0.25 -1.18
C GLY A 385 -29.64 0.51 -0.13
N TYR A 386 -28.97 1.00 0.90
CA TYR A 386 -29.53 1.85 1.94
C TYR A 386 -29.19 3.32 1.67
N ALA A 387 -30.12 4.21 2.01
CA ALA A 387 -29.90 5.66 1.92
C ALA A 387 -29.02 6.11 3.10
N VAL A 388 -28.05 6.96 2.82
CA VAL A 388 -27.20 7.59 3.82
C VAL A 388 -27.59 9.04 3.95
N PRO A 389 -27.80 9.58 5.17
CA PRO A 389 -28.14 10.98 5.35
C PRO A 389 -27.20 11.93 4.63
N PRO A 390 -27.69 13.08 4.13
CA PRO A 390 -26.85 14.07 3.48
C PRO A 390 -25.82 14.62 4.47
N GLY A 391 -24.58 14.70 4.04
CA GLY A 391 -23.48 15.17 4.87
C GLY A 391 -22.12 14.76 4.31
N CYS A 392 -21.09 15.15 5.04
CA CYS A 392 -19.72 14.78 4.70
C CYS A 392 -18.97 14.28 5.92
N THR A 393 -18.07 13.33 5.71
CA THR A 393 -17.20 12.80 6.77
C THR A 393 -15.82 12.51 6.25
N TYR A 394 -14.83 12.61 7.14
CA TYR A 394 -13.49 12.15 6.92
C TYR A 394 -13.13 11.12 7.98
N THR A 395 -12.60 10.00 7.55
CA THR A 395 -12.03 8.97 8.41
C THR A 395 -10.65 8.57 7.89
N ALA A 396 -9.79 8.18 8.80
CA ALA A 396 -8.46 7.68 8.47
C ALA A 396 -8.11 6.52 9.39
N VAL A 397 -7.41 5.53 8.85
CA VAL A 397 -6.92 4.35 9.55
C VAL A 397 -5.40 4.34 9.51
N GLU A 398 -4.78 4.01 10.65
CA GLU A 398 -3.33 3.99 10.80
C GLU A 398 -2.73 2.65 10.36
N LEU A 399 -2.79 2.31 9.11
CA LEU A 399 -1.84 1.36 8.56
C LEU A 399 -0.73 2.13 7.83
N ARG A 400 -1.15 3.16 7.10
CA ARG A 400 -0.32 4.16 6.40
C ARG A 400 -0.99 5.54 6.40
N LYS A 401 -1.94 5.77 7.31
CA LYS A 401 -2.85 6.90 7.31
C LYS A 401 -3.63 7.01 5.98
N PHE A 402 -4.19 5.86 5.57
CA PHE A 402 -5.16 5.82 4.48
C PHE A 402 -6.42 6.56 4.92
N GLY A 403 -6.88 7.50 4.12
CA GLY A 403 -8.01 8.33 4.46
C GLY A 403 -9.10 8.33 3.41
N VAL A 404 -10.35 8.35 3.85
CA VAL A 404 -11.53 8.43 3.00
C VAL A 404 -12.34 9.66 3.38
N TYR A 405 -12.58 10.53 2.42
CA TYR A 405 -13.52 11.64 2.52
C TYR A 405 -14.76 11.30 1.70
N LEU A 406 -15.88 11.16 2.37
CA LEU A 406 -17.13 10.71 1.80
C LEU A 406 -18.18 11.82 1.88
N VAL A 407 -18.82 12.09 0.77
CA VAL A 407 -19.93 13.06 0.67
C VAL A 407 -21.19 12.30 0.23
N SER A 408 -22.25 12.44 0.99
CA SER A 408 -23.59 11.90 0.71
C SER A 408 -24.58 13.02 0.40
N ASP A 409 -25.42 12.79 -0.58
CA ASP A 409 -26.54 13.67 -0.96
C ASP A 409 -27.91 13.20 -0.42
N GLY A 410 -27.94 12.13 0.37
CA GLY A 410 -29.16 11.51 0.88
C GLY A 410 -29.62 10.31 0.06
N THR A 411 -28.93 9.96 -1.02
CA THR A 411 -29.25 8.79 -1.86
C THR A 411 -28.55 7.52 -1.37
N SER A 412 -28.80 6.41 -2.05
CA SER A 412 -28.13 5.14 -1.78
C SER A 412 -26.74 5.02 -2.44
N LYS A 413 -26.29 6.05 -3.13
CA LYS A 413 -24.98 6.13 -3.80
C LYS A 413 -24.18 7.29 -3.26
N PRO A 414 -22.86 7.16 -3.10
CA PRO A 414 -22.01 8.29 -2.73
C PRO A 414 -22.05 9.39 -3.80
N TYR A 415 -22.25 10.63 -3.40
CA TYR A 415 -22.11 11.78 -4.29
C TYR A 415 -20.64 11.97 -4.70
N ARG A 416 -19.74 11.92 -3.72
CA ARG A 416 -18.29 11.97 -3.96
C ARG A 416 -17.56 11.12 -2.92
N CYS A 417 -16.60 10.35 -3.39
CA CYS A 417 -15.65 9.66 -2.53
C CYS A 417 -14.24 10.08 -2.92
N LYS A 418 -13.56 10.81 -2.04
CA LYS A 418 -12.15 11.18 -2.22
C LYS A 418 -11.28 10.30 -1.34
N ILE A 419 -10.27 9.71 -1.92
CA ILE A 419 -9.36 8.81 -1.26
C ILE A 419 -8.00 9.50 -1.10
N LYS A 420 -7.55 9.64 0.15
CA LYS A 420 -6.20 10.09 0.44
C LYS A 420 -5.26 8.89 0.44
N ALA A 421 -4.49 8.76 -0.63
CA ALA A 421 -3.41 7.77 -0.70
C ALA A 421 -2.13 8.33 -0.06
N PRO A 422 -1.57 7.73 0.99
CA PRO A 422 -0.35 8.22 1.63
C PRO A 422 0.86 8.20 0.71
N GLY A 423 0.93 7.22 -0.18
CA GLY A 423 2.04 7.07 -1.14
C GLY A 423 2.21 8.23 -2.12
N PHE A 424 1.16 9.00 -2.38
CA PHE A 424 1.25 10.19 -3.23
C PHE A 424 2.17 11.25 -2.61
N ALA A 425 1.96 11.53 -1.32
CA ALA A 425 2.79 12.49 -0.56
C ALA A 425 4.23 11.99 -0.40
N HIS A 426 4.40 10.71 -0.09
CA HIS A 426 5.72 10.11 0.10
C HIS A 426 6.53 10.13 -1.20
N LEU A 427 5.92 9.82 -2.34
CA LEU A 427 6.62 9.84 -3.61
C LEU A 427 6.98 11.26 -4.08
N ALA A 428 6.21 12.28 -3.71
CA ALA A 428 6.55 13.66 -4.02
C ALA A 428 7.88 14.09 -3.38
N ALA A 429 8.27 13.48 -2.27
CA ALA A 429 9.55 13.73 -1.62
C ALA A 429 10.73 12.95 -2.20
N LEU A 430 10.49 12.02 -3.15
CA LEU A 430 11.54 11.19 -3.76
C LEU A 430 12.66 12.06 -4.38
N GLU A 431 12.30 13.16 -5.04
CA GLU A 431 13.29 14.07 -5.62
C GLU A 431 14.24 14.64 -4.54
N LYS A 432 13.69 15.02 -3.38
CA LYS A 432 14.49 15.57 -2.28
C LYS A 432 15.36 14.49 -1.62
N MET A 433 14.79 13.33 -1.36
CA MET A 433 15.50 12.21 -0.69
C MET A 433 16.57 11.60 -1.57
N GLY A 434 16.38 11.58 -2.88
CA GLY A 434 17.31 11.01 -3.84
C GLY A 434 18.32 11.96 -4.42
N LYS A 435 18.26 13.25 -4.08
CA LYS A 435 19.18 14.25 -4.64
C LYS A 435 20.61 14.04 -4.15
N ARG A 436 21.56 13.94 -5.08
CA ARG A 436 22.98 13.67 -4.84
C ARG A 436 23.25 12.27 -4.24
N SER A 437 22.34 11.33 -4.37
CA SER A 437 22.56 9.93 -4.04
C SER A 437 22.99 9.13 -5.27
N PHE A 438 23.44 7.91 -5.06
CA PHE A 438 23.74 7.00 -6.16
C PHE A 438 22.46 6.37 -6.72
N LEU A 439 22.51 5.94 -7.97
CA LEU A 439 21.39 5.22 -8.59
C LEU A 439 20.94 4.02 -7.74
N ALA A 440 21.87 3.31 -7.13
CA ALA A 440 21.58 2.19 -6.25
C ALA A 440 20.81 2.61 -4.98
N ASP A 441 21.06 3.82 -4.45
CA ASP A 441 20.36 4.35 -3.29
C ASP A 441 18.91 4.72 -3.63
N ILE A 442 18.69 5.22 -4.85
CA ILE A 442 17.32 5.45 -5.35
C ILE A 442 16.50 4.16 -5.34
N VAL A 443 17.10 3.03 -5.73
CA VAL A 443 16.45 1.72 -5.66
C VAL A 443 16.07 1.35 -4.23
N ALA A 444 16.95 1.57 -3.26
CA ALA A 444 16.67 1.33 -1.84
C ALA A 444 15.55 2.23 -1.32
N ILE A 445 15.54 3.53 -1.69
CA ILE A 445 14.48 4.47 -1.33
C ILE A 445 13.14 4.06 -1.96
N ILE A 446 13.13 3.65 -3.22
CA ILE A 446 11.91 3.19 -3.91
C ILE A 446 11.38 1.91 -3.27
N GLY A 447 12.23 0.96 -2.89
CA GLY A 447 11.83 -0.28 -2.22
C GLY A 447 10.99 -0.03 -0.96
N GLU A 448 11.26 1.05 -0.23
CA GLU A 448 10.43 1.48 0.90
C GLU A 448 9.06 2.03 0.48
N PHE A 449 8.98 2.65 -0.71
CA PHE A 449 7.75 3.21 -1.26
C PHE A 449 6.94 2.21 -2.06
N PHE A 450 7.46 1.03 -2.36
CA PHE A 450 6.83 0.05 -3.26
C PHE A 450 5.36 -0.17 -2.98
N LEU A 451 5.01 -0.35 -1.72
CA LEU A 451 3.63 -0.54 -1.29
C LEU A 451 2.75 0.71 -1.48
N TYR A 452 3.36 1.86 -1.75
CA TYR A 452 2.63 3.11 -1.99
C TYR A 452 2.14 3.25 -3.44
N TYR A 453 2.68 2.47 -4.39
CA TYR A 453 2.23 2.51 -5.78
C TYR A 453 0.82 1.96 -5.98
N SER A 454 0.43 0.99 -5.17
CA SER A 454 -0.91 0.42 -5.21
C SER A 454 -1.99 1.44 -4.82
N CYS A 455 -1.68 2.36 -3.89
CA CYS A 455 -2.61 3.41 -3.46
C CYS A 455 -2.81 4.57 -4.47
N LYS A 456 -2.05 4.60 -5.58
CA LYS A 456 -2.10 5.71 -6.55
C LYS A 456 -3.32 5.73 -7.47
N HIS A 457 -4.23 4.81 -7.28
CA HIS A 457 -5.44 4.73 -8.10
C HIS A 457 -6.38 5.92 -7.99
N SER A 458 -6.26 6.69 -6.91
CA SER A 458 -7.31 7.62 -6.51
C SER A 458 -6.96 9.10 -6.65
N SER A 459 -5.70 9.48 -6.86
CA SER A 459 -5.30 10.88 -6.70
C SER A 459 -5.02 11.65 -7.99
N VAL A 460 -5.27 11.07 -9.17
CA VAL A 460 -5.14 11.76 -10.45
C VAL A 460 -6.52 11.98 -11.04
N SER A 461 -7.24 12.92 -10.49
CA SER A 461 -8.44 13.51 -11.11
C SER A 461 -8.54 14.97 -10.71
#